data_11478d96132dd80cd433381581c82625
#
_entry.id   11478d96132dd80cd433381581c82625
#
_cell.length_a   1.000
_cell.length_b   1.000
_cell.length_c   1.000
_cell.angle_alpha   90.00
_cell.angle_beta   90.00
_cell.angle_gamma   90.00
#
_symmetry.space_group_name_H-M   'P 1'
#
loop_
_entity.id
_entity.type
_entity.pdbx_description
1 polymer ?
#
loop_
_entity_poly.entity_id
_entity_poly.type
_entity_poly.pdbx_seq_one_letter_code
_entity_poly.pdbx_strand_id
1 'polypeptide(L)'
;FNEKEFFDAENCLNRAVSLRPSEFKALYNRGKLRLQTENIEGALSDLDKATSLKPEHPGAHELFGDALLKVGKETEAAIQWRIAEELRKKKK
;
A
#
# COMPACT_ATOMS: atom_id res chain seq x y z
N PHE A 1 -4.91 1.50 -18.19
CA PHE A 1 -4.84 0.07 -17.86
C PHE A 1 -6.12 -0.63 -18.26
N ASN A 2 -6.01 -1.78 -18.90
CA ASN A 2 -7.13 -2.68 -19.13
C ASN A 2 -7.02 -3.88 -18.18
N GLU A 3 -8.04 -4.73 -18.15
CA GLU A 3 -8.07 -5.88 -17.25
C GLU A 3 -6.86 -6.81 -17.42
N LYS A 4 -6.45 -7.04 -18.65
CA LYS A 4 -5.31 -7.91 -18.92
C LYS A 4 -4.02 -7.33 -18.34
N GLU A 5 -3.82 -6.02 -18.47
CA GLU A 5 -2.63 -5.36 -17.93
C GLU A 5 -2.60 -5.44 -16.40
N PHE A 6 -3.74 -5.26 -15.75
CA PHE A 6 -3.82 -5.43 -14.30
C PHE A 6 -3.53 -6.86 -13.89
N PHE A 7 -4.07 -7.82 -14.61
CA PHE A 7 -3.85 -9.23 -14.31
C PHE A 7 -2.37 -9.60 -14.45
N ASP A 8 -1.73 -9.17 -15.53
CA ASP A 8 -0.31 -9.43 -15.76
C ASP A 8 0.56 -8.75 -14.70
N ALA A 9 0.25 -7.51 -14.35
CA ALA A 9 0.99 -6.79 -13.33
C ALA A 9 0.84 -7.46 -11.97
N GLU A 10 -0.37 -7.89 -11.63
CA GLU A 10 -0.60 -8.58 -10.36
C GLU A 10 0.15 -9.91 -10.30
N ASN A 11 0.18 -10.67 -11.38
CA ASN A 11 0.92 -11.92 -11.43
C ASN A 11 2.42 -11.70 -11.22
N CYS A 12 2.98 -10.69 -11.84
CA CYS A 12 4.40 -10.35 -11.66
C CYS A 12 4.68 -9.98 -10.21
N LEU A 13 3.82 -9.16 -9.62
CA LEU A 13 3.99 -8.72 -8.24
C LEU A 13 3.78 -9.87 -7.25
N ASN A 14 2.84 -10.77 -7.53
CA ASN A 14 2.62 -11.96 -6.70
C ASN A 14 3.86 -12.83 -6.69
N ARG A 15 4.50 -13.00 -7.83
CA ARG A 15 5.74 -13.75 -7.92
C ARG A 15 6.86 -13.07 -7.12
N ALA A 16 6.98 -11.76 -7.26
CA ALA A 16 7.99 -11.00 -6.53
C ALA A 16 7.80 -11.13 -5.02
N VAL A 17 6.56 -11.04 -4.54
CA VAL A 17 6.26 -11.19 -3.12
C VAL A 17 6.51 -12.62 -2.65
N SER A 18 6.20 -13.62 -3.48
CA SER A 18 6.46 -15.02 -3.14
C SER A 18 7.95 -15.29 -2.96
N LEU A 19 8.78 -14.69 -3.81
CA LEU A 19 10.23 -14.86 -3.74
C LEU A 19 10.84 -14.05 -2.61
N ARG A 20 10.29 -12.87 -2.31
CA ARG A 20 10.80 -11.97 -1.29
C ARG A 20 9.65 -11.35 -0.49
N PRO A 21 9.07 -12.13 0.45
CA PRO A 21 7.87 -11.67 1.17
C PRO A 21 8.08 -10.41 2.01
N SER A 22 9.32 -10.10 2.35
CA SER A 22 9.63 -8.92 3.17
C SER A 22 10.23 -7.78 2.37
N GLU A 23 10.08 -7.79 1.05
CA GLU A 23 10.58 -6.69 0.24
C GLU A 23 9.53 -5.58 0.16
N PHE A 24 9.91 -4.41 0.70
CA PHE A 24 9.01 -3.25 0.77
C PHE A 24 8.45 -2.88 -0.60
N LYS A 25 9.32 -2.75 -1.60
CA LYS A 25 8.92 -2.27 -2.92
C LYS A 25 7.87 -3.16 -3.56
N ALA A 26 8.04 -4.49 -3.46
CA ALA A 26 7.07 -5.43 -4.01
C ALA A 26 5.73 -5.33 -3.30
N LEU A 27 5.73 -5.26 -1.96
CA LEU A 27 4.51 -5.13 -1.18
C LEU A 27 3.82 -3.79 -1.44
N TYR A 28 4.58 -2.72 -1.50
CA TYR A 28 4.06 -1.39 -1.77
C TYR A 28 3.36 -1.35 -3.14
N ASN A 29 4.04 -1.85 -4.17
CA ASN A 29 3.50 -1.84 -5.53
C ASN A 29 2.28 -2.74 -5.66
N ARG A 30 2.31 -3.92 -5.04
CA ARG A 30 1.15 -4.82 -5.08
C ARG A 30 -0.03 -4.24 -4.32
N GLY A 31 0.22 -3.62 -3.17
CA GLY A 31 -0.83 -2.95 -2.41
C GLY A 31 -1.47 -1.82 -3.20
N LYS A 32 -0.65 -1.02 -3.86
CA LYS A 32 -1.13 0.06 -4.71
C LYS A 32 -2.00 -0.47 -5.86
N LEU A 33 -1.54 -1.53 -6.52
CA LEU A 33 -2.29 -2.14 -7.61
C LEU A 33 -3.61 -2.73 -7.12
N ARG A 34 -3.59 -3.43 -5.99
CA ARG A 34 -4.80 -4.02 -5.42
C ARG A 34 -5.82 -2.96 -5.02
N LEU A 35 -5.34 -1.81 -4.55
CA LEU A 35 -6.23 -0.69 -4.25
C LEU A 35 -6.91 -0.19 -5.52
N GLN A 36 -6.17 -0.09 -6.62
CA GLN A 36 -6.72 0.33 -7.91
C GLN A 36 -7.74 -0.66 -8.49
N THR A 37 -7.54 -1.95 -8.22
CA THR A 37 -8.43 -3.00 -8.72
C THR A 37 -9.53 -3.39 -7.73
N GLU A 38 -9.70 -2.60 -6.69
CA GLU A 38 -10.74 -2.78 -5.65
C GLU A 38 -10.56 -4.04 -4.81
N ASN A 39 -9.36 -4.64 -4.80
CA ASN A 39 -9.03 -5.69 -3.86
C ASN A 39 -8.55 -5.07 -2.56
N ILE A 40 -9.47 -4.48 -1.82
CA ILE A 40 -9.13 -3.62 -0.68
C ILE A 40 -8.51 -4.43 0.47
N GLU A 41 -9.03 -5.62 0.75
CA GLU A 41 -8.47 -6.46 1.82
C GLU A 41 -7.03 -6.86 1.52
N GLY A 42 -6.74 -7.23 0.27
CA GLY A 42 -5.37 -7.54 -0.14
C GLY A 42 -4.47 -6.32 -0.05
N ALA A 43 -4.99 -5.15 -0.44
CA ALA A 43 -4.24 -3.90 -0.34
C ALA A 43 -3.92 -3.57 1.13
N LEU A 44 -4.89 -3.73 2.02
CA LEU A 44 -4.68 -3.50 3.46
C LEU A 44 -3.55 -4.37 4.01
N SER A 45 -3.57 -5.65 3.67
CA SER A 45 -2.55 -6.58 4.13
C SER A 45 -1.15 -6.18 3.64
N ASP A 46 -1.04 -5.87 2.34
CA ASP A 46 0.25 -5.50 1.75
C ASP A 46 0.77 -4.18 2.30
N LEU A 47 -0.12 -3.19 2.45
CA LEU A 47 0.28 -1.86 2.91
C LEU A 47 0.59 -1.86 4.41
N ASP A 48 -0.07 -2.69 5.19
CA ASP A 48 0.27 -2.88 6.59
C ASP A 48 1.71 -3.39 6.72
N LYS A 49 2.05 -4.41 5.95
CA LYS A 49 3.43 -4.93 5.94
C LYS A 49 4.42 -3.90 5.42
N ALA A 50 4.06 -3.17 4.37
CA ALA A 50 4.93 -2.16 3.79
C ALA A 50 5.25 -1.05 4.79
N THR A 51 4.24 -0.56 5.52
CA THR A 51 4.46 0.47 6.55
C THR A 51 5.28 -0.05 7.72
N SER A 52 5.16 -1.34 8.03
CA SER A 52 5.97 -1.96 9.07
C SER A 52 7.43 -2.08 8.66
N LEU A 53 7.68 -2.35 7.39
CA LEU A 53 9.05 -2.48 6.86
C LEU A 53 9.74 -1.13 6.72
N LYS A 54 9.00 -0.11 6.29
CA LYS A 54 9.54 1.25 6.15
C LYS A 54 8.59 2.27 6.77
N PRO A 55 8.61 2.39 8.10
CA PRO A 55 7.72 3.33 8.80
C PRO A 55 7.93 4.79 8.40
N GLU A 56 9.09 5.10 7.84
CA GLU A 56 9.44 6.46 7.45
C GLU A 56 9.01 6.83 6.03
N HIS A 57 8.36 5.92 5.31
CA HIS A 57 7.95 6.17 3.92
C HIS A 57 6.54 6.78 3.87
N PRO A 58 6.42 8.07 3.54
CA PRO A 58 5.09 8.72 3.60
C PRO A 58 4.08 8.16 2.60
N GLY A 59 4.52 7.78 1.40
CA GLY A 59 3.63 7.22 0.40
C GLY A 59 2.93 5.94 0.85
N ALA A 60 3.63 5.09 1.62
CA ALA A 60 3.04 3.86 2.13
C ALA A 60 1.92 4.14 3.13
N HIS A 61 2.14 5.10 4.04
CA HIS A 61 1.11 5.52 5.00
C HIS A 61 -0.09 6.13 4.29
N GLU A 62 0.16 6.94 3.26
CA GLU A 62 -0.91 7.57 2.51
C GLU A 62 -1.80 6.53 1.82
N LEU A 63 -1.20 5.56 1.16
CA LEU A 63 -1.96 4.49 0.51
C LEU A 63 -2.69 3.62 1.52
N PHE A 64 -2.05 3.34 2.65
CA PHE A 64 -2.67 2.58 3.72
C PHE A 64 -3.91 3.32 4.24
N GLY A 65 -3.80 4.63 4.42
CA GLY A 65 -4.94 5.46 4.80
C GLY A 65 -6.06 5.40 3.78
N ASP A 66 -5.72 5.47 2.49
CA ASP A 66 -6.72 5.37 1.43
C ASP A 66 -7.46 4.04 1.48
N ALA A 67 -6.74 2.94 1.72
CA ALA A 67 -7.35 1.63 1.83
C ALA A 67 -8.25 1.52 3.08
N LEU A 68 -7.80 2.09 4.19
CA LEU A 68 -8.59 2.11 5.43
C LEU A 68 -9.90 2.88 5.25
N LEU A 69 -9.84 4.00 4.53
CA LEU A 69 -11.05 4.78 4.25
C LEU A 69 -12.05 3.96 3.43
N LYS A 70 -11.57 3.17 2.49
CA LYS A 70 -12.42 2.34 1.65
C LYS A 70 -13.23 1.32 2.45
N VAL A 71 -12.71 0.87 3.59
CA VAL A 71 -13.44 -0.08 4.46
C VAL A 71 -14.13 0.61 5.63
N GLY A 72 -14.22 1.94 5.58
CA GLY A 72 -14.96 2.71 6.58
C GLY A 72 -14.23 3.01 7.87
N LYS A 73 -12.92 2.78 7.91
CA LYS A 73 -12.10 3.07 9.10
C LYS A 73 -11.52 4.48 9.02
N GLU A 74 -12.41 5.47 9.09
CA GLU A 74 -12.05 6.86 8.89
C GLU A 74 -11.03 7.39 9.89
N THR A 75 -11.16 7.03 11.16
CA THR A 75 -10.24 7.49 12.19
C THR A 75 -8.84 6.95 11.95
N GLU A 76 -8.72 5.67 11.65
CA GLU A 76 -7.43 5.05 11.36
C GLU A 76 -6.82 5.64 10.08
N ALA A 77 -7.65 5.90 9.07
CA ALA A 77 -7.19 6.53 7.83
C ALA A 77 -6.60 7.91 8.10
N ALA A 78 -7.27 8.71 8.92
CA ALA A 78 -6.80 10.04 9.28
C ALA A 78 -5.45 9.99 10.01
N ILE A 79 -5.27 8.99 10.87
CA ILE A 79 -3.99 8.80 11.57
C ILE A 79 -2.87 8.52 10.57
N GLN A 80 -3.11 7.66 9.60
CA GLN A 80 -2.09 7.33 8.59
C GLN A 80 -1.74 8.54 7.72
N TRP A 81 -2.75 9.29 7.30
CA TRP A 81 -2.49 10.51 6.52
C TRP A 81 -1.70 11.55 7.31
N ARG A 82 -2.00 11.65 8.60
CA ARG A 82 -1.25 12.57 9.47
C ARG A 82 0.21 12.15 9.60
N ILE A 83 0.46 10.85 9.74
CA ILE A 83 1.83 10.32 9.78
C ILE A 83 2.54 10.68 8.47
N ALA A 84 1.89 10.48 7.33
CA ALA A 84 2.47 10.82 6.04
C ALA A 84 2.83 12.30 5.94
N GLU A 85 1.93 13.16 6.40
CA GLU A 85 2.17 14.60 6.38
C GLU A 85 3.37 14.99 7.26
N GLU A 86 3.45 14.44 8.46
CA GLU A 86 4.55 14.71 9.36
C GLU A 86 5.89 14.25 8.79
N LEU A 87 5.89 13.08 8.13
CA LEU A 87 7.11 12.58 7.49
C LEU A 87 7.57 13.49 6.35
N ARG A 88 6.62 14.03 5.59
CA ARG A 88 6.96 14.96 4.50
C ARG A 88 7.54 16.25 5.02
N LYS A 89 7.06 16.75 6.16
CA LYS A 89 7.59 17.95 6.79
C LYS A 89 9.02 17.76 7.26
N LYS A 90 9.37 16.58 7.72
CA LYS A 90 10.71 16.28 8.21
C LYS A 90 11.75 16.16 7.13
N LYS A 91 11.34 16.04 5.90
CA LYS A 91 12.23 15.79 4.76
C LYS A 91 12.79 17.05 4.10
N LYS A 92 12.76 18.15 4.74
CA LYS A 92 13.34 19.37 4.17
C LYS A 92 14.85 19.36 4.20
#